data_441356333993621326baa934bc383900
#
_entry.id   441356333993621326baa934bc383900
#
_cell.length_a   1.000
_cell.length_b   1.000
_cell.length_c   1.000
_cell.angle_alpha   90.00
_cell.angle_beta   90.00
_cell.angle_gamma   90.00
#
_symmetry.space_group_name_H-M   'P 1'
#
loop_
_entity.id
_entity.type
_entity.pdbx_description
1 polymer ?
#
loop_
_entity_poly.entity_id
_entity_poly.type
_entity_poly.pdbx_seq_one_letter_code
_entity_poly.pdbx_strand_id
1 'polypeptide(L)'
;METEKDIRWKQRFNNYRRALKQLEKAVGIVTRKDVYDDDFYNIAREGLIQCFEFSHELAWKVMKDYAEHQGIMEIFGSRDAIRYSLRLGLIDDGLWMDTIKDRNVTLHHYDDVTASTIESHIINIYYPLFVKFEKVMLEKMEE
;
A
#
# COMPACT_ATOMS: atom_id res chain seq x y z
N MET A 1 3.13 12.39 -26.57
CA MET A 1 3.20 13.57 -25.70
C MET A 1 2.54 13.26 -24.36
N GLU A 2 3.24 13.55 -23.28
CA GLU A 2 2.68 13.34 -21.94
C GLU A 2 1.61 14.37 -21.64
N THR A 3 0.48 13.91 -21.11
CA THR A 3 -0.61 14.75 -20.64
C THR A 3 -0.41 15.08 -19.16
N GLU A 4 -1.20 16.02 -18.65
CA GLU A 4 -1.21 16.36 -17.23
C GLU A 4 -1.59 15.14 -16.37
N LYS A 5 -2.50 14.29 -16.86
CA LYS A 5 -2.90 13.06 -16.16
C LYS A 5 -1.79 12.03 -16.14
N ASP A 6 -1.00 11.91 -17.22
CA ASP A 6 0.20 11.08 -17.26
C ASP A 6 1.19 11.48 -16.19
N ILE A 7 1.48 12.77 -16.14
CA ILE A 7 2.45 13.30 -15.19
C ILE A 7 1.98 13.06 -13.75
N ARG A 8 0.68 13.24 -13.50
CA ARG A 8 0.10 13.07 -12.17
C ARG A 8 0.28 11.65 -11.63
N TRP A 9 -0.08 10.63 -12.42
CA TRP A 9 0.01 9.26 -11.90
C TRP A 9 1.47 8.82 -11.74
N LYS A 10 2.36 9.28 -12.62
CA LYS A 10 3.79 8.94 -12.54
C LYS A 10 4.45 9.58 -11.32
N GLN A 11 4.12 10.83 -11.03
CA GLN A 11 4.61 11.51 -9.82
C GLN A 11 4.10 10.82 -8.56
N ARG A 12 2.83 10.47 -8.53
CA ARG A 12 2.23 9.74 -7.41
C ARG A 12 2.89 8.38 -7.24
N PHE A 13 3.14 7.70 -8.34
CA PHE A 13 3.80 6.40 -8.31
C PHE A 13 5.22 6.52 -7.74
N ASN A 14 5.96 7.55 -8.09
CA ASN A 14 7.28 7.77 -7.52
C ASN A 14 7.22 7.96 -6.00
N ASN A 15 6.20 8.66 -5.52
CA ASN A 15 5.97 8.81 -4.07
C ASN A 15 5.63 7.46 -3.42
N TYR A 16 4.81 6.66 -4.09
CA TYR A 16 4.48 5.31 -3.63
C TYR A 16 5.74 4.45 -3.51
N ARG A 17 6.62 4.51 -4.48
CA ARG A 17 7.86 3.73 -4.46
C ARG A 17 8.72 4.10 -3.25
N ARG A 18 8.81 5.39 -2.92
CA ARG A 18 9.55 5.83 -1.74
C ARG A 18 8.92 5.32 -0.45
N ALA A 19 7.59 5.39 -0.36
CA ALA A 19 6.87 4.86 0.80
C ALA A 19 7.06 3.35 0.93
N LEU A 20 6.99 2.62 -0.18
CA LEU A 20 7.19 1.17 -0.18
C LEU A 20 8.60 0.79 0.28
N LYS A 21 9.59 1.59 -0.06
CA LYS A 21 10.96 1.37 0.40
C LYS A 21 11.08 1.50 1.93
N GLN A 22 10.37 2.45 2.51
CA GLN A 22 10.31 2.58 3.97
C GLN A 22 9.59 1.40 4.61
N LEU A 23 8.51 0.94 3.97
CA LEU A 23 7.79 -0.25 4.44
C LEU A 23 8.70 -1.49 4.40
N GLU A 24 9.47 -1.66 3.34
CA GLU A 24 10.44 -2.74 3.22
C GLU A 24 11.41 -2.74 4.41
N LYS A 25 11.94 -1.57 4.76
CA LYS A 25 12.86 -1.43 5.89
C LYS A 25 12.16 -1.79 7.20
N ALA A 26 10.93 -1.33 7.40
CA ALA A 26 10.17 -1.62 8.61
C ALA A 26 9.88 -3.13 8.74
N VAL A 27 9.54 -3.79 7.64
CA VAL A 27 9.36 -5.24 7.60
C VAL A 27 10.65 -5.94 8.03
N GLY A 28 11.79 -5.51 7.50
CA GLY A 28 13.09 -6.09 7.86
C GLY A 28 13.44 -5.93 9.33
N ILE A 29 13.09 -4.78 9.92
CA ILE A 29 13.34 -4.52 11.33
C ILE A 29 12.43 -5.39 12.21
N VAL A 30 11.14 -5.42 11.93
CA VAL A 30 10.17 -6.14 12.75
C VAL A 30 10.39 -7.65 12.69
N THR A 31 10.83 -8.18 11.54
CA THR A 31 11.09 -9.63 11.42
C THR A 31 12.30 -10.08 12.22
N ARG A 32 13.15 -9.14 12.68
CA ARG A 32 14.29 -9.44 13.58
C ARG A 32 13.96 -9.15 15.04
N LYS A 33 12.72 -9.38 15.44
CA LYS A 33 12.22 -9.06 16.79
C LYS A 33 13.01 -9.73 17.92
N ASP A 34 13.66 -10.86 17.65
CA ASP A 34 14.44 -11.60 18.65
C ASP A 34 15.69 -10.83 19.12
N VAL A 35 16.10 -9.79 18.37
CA VAL A 35 17.28 -8.98 18.65
C VAL A 35 16.94 -7.78 19.55
N TYR A 36 15.66 -7.46 19.71
CA TYR A 36 15.21 -6.24 20.38
C TYR A 36 14.50 -6.55 21.69
N ASP A 37 14.53 -5.62 22.64
CA ASP A 37 13.67 -5.70 23.82
C ASP A 37 12.21 -5.37 23.44
N ASP A 38 11.30 -5.57 24.39
CA ASP A 38 9.87 -5.39 24.15
C ASP A 38 9.50 -3.96 23.77
N ASP A 39 10.11 -2.98 24.42
CA ASP A 39 9.82 -1.57 24.15
C ASP A 39 10.26 -1.19 22.74
N PHE A 40 11.45 -1.62 22.34
CA PHE A 40 11.98 -1.35 21.01
C PHE A 40 11.13 -2.01 19.95
N TYR A 41 10.76 -3.27 20.18
CA TYR A 41 9.88 -4.01 19.26
C TYR A 41 8.53 -3.31 19.09
N ASN A 42 7.92 -2.85 20.19
CA ASN A 42 6.63 -2.18 20.12
C ASN A 42 6.69 -0.89 19.30
N ILE A 43 7.76 -0.11 19.44
CA ILE A 43 7.97 1.09 18.64
C ILE A 43 8.16 0.73 17.16
N ALA A 44 8.93 -0.32 16.88
CA ALA A 44 9.16 -0.78 15.51
C ALA A 44 7.86 -1.25 14.86
N ARG A 45 7.01 -1.96 15.61
CA ARG A 45 5.70 -2.41 15.11
C ARG A 45 4.78 -1.23 14.77
N GLU A 46 4.76 -0.20 15.61
CA GLU A 46 4.00 1.01 15.30
C GLU A 46 4.51 1.68 14.03
N GLY A 47 5.81 1.74 13.85
CA GLY A 47 6.42 2.26 12.64
C GLY A 47 6.03 1.46 11.41
N LEU A 48 5.98 0.13 11.53
CA LEU A 48 5.53 -0.75 10.46
C LEU A 48 4.10 -0.43 10.06
N ILE A 49 3.21 -0.29 11.03
CA ILE A 49 1.80 0.03 10.77
C ILE A 49 1.66 1.38 10.08
N GLN A 50 2.40 2.40 10.53
CA GLN A 50 2.40 3.71 9.87
C GLN A 50 2.89 3.62 8.43
N CYS A 51 3.96 2.87 8.17
CA CYS A 51 4.47 2.69 6.81
C CYS A 51 3.45 1.99 5.93
N PHE A 52 2.72 1.02 6.47
CA PHE A 52 1.61 0.39 5.76
C PHE A 52 0.53 1.41 5.41
N GLU A 53 0.13 2.25 6.36
CA GLU A 53 -0.90 3.27 6.12
C GLU A 53 -0.50 4.21 4.99
N PHE A 54 0.73 4.73 5.00
CA PHE A 54 1.23 5.60 3.95
C PHE A 54 1.27 4.89 2.60
N SER A 55 1.78 3.68 2.56
CA SER A 55 1.88 2.92 1.32
C SER A 55 0.51 2.60 0.75
N HIS A 56 -0.44 2.21 1.59
CA HIS A 56 -1.81 1.92 1.18
C HIS A 56 -2.47 3.17 0.58
N GLU A 57 -2.32 4.31 1.26
CA GLU A 57 -2.91 5.57 0.80
C GLU A 57 -2.37 5.96 -0.58
N LEU A 58 -1.06 5.84 -0.76
CA LEU A 58 -0.45 6.18 -2.06
C LEU A 58 -0.80 5.13 -3.12
N ALA A 59 -0.89 3.87 -2.76
CA ALA A 59 -1.23 2.80 -3.71
C ALA A 59 -2.58 3.04 -4.37
N TRP A 60 -3.63 3.27 -3.57
CA TRP A 60 -4.95 3.45 -4.18
C TRP A 60 -5.06 4.79 -4.92
N LYS A 61 -4.30 5.80 -4.52
CA LYS A 61 -4.25 7.07 -5.27
C LYS A 61 -3.54 6.92 -6.60
N VAL A 62 -2.49 6.09 -6.68
CA VAL A 62 -1.88 5.73 -7.97
C VAL A 62 -2.91 5.02 -8.85
N MET A 63 -3.64 4.07 -8.28
CA MET A 63 -4.70 3.36 -9.00
C MET A 63 -5.73 4.33 -9.57
N LYS A 64 -6.17 5.26 -8.74
CA LYS A 64 -7.15 6.29 -9.15
C LYS A 64 -6.60 7.16 -10.27
N ASP A 65 -5.40 7.70 -10.08
CA ASP A 65 -4.80 8.61 -11.06
C ASP A 65 -4.56 7.90 -12.39
N TYR A 66 -4.12 6.65 -12.35
CA TYR A 66 -3.91 5.86 -13.57
C TYR A 66 -5.24 5.55 -14.26
N ALA A 67 -6.27 5.18 -13.50
CA ALA A 67 -7.59 4.93 -14.07
C ALA A 67 -8.15 6.18 -14.75
N GLU A 68 -7.98 7.34 -14.15
CA GLU A 68 -8.38 8.61 -14.75
C GLU A 68 -7.61 8.88 -16.04
N HIS A 69 -6.32 8.55 -16.08
CA HIS A 69 -5.51 8.62 -17.29
C HIS A 69 -6.08 7.72 -18.39
N GLN A 70 -6.67 6.58 -18.03
CA GLN A 70 -7.33 5.66 -18.97
C GLN A 70 -8.75 6.10 -19.33
N GLY A 71 -9.20 7.25 -18.85
CA GLY A 71 -10.51 7.79 -19.18
C GLY A 71 -11.63 7.38 -18.25
N ILE A 72 -11.32 6.70 -17.15
CA ILE A 72 -12.33 6.32 -16.16
C ILE A 72 -12.56 7.49 -15.22
N MET A 73 -13.82 7.91 -15.12
CA MET A 73 -14.22 9.05 -14.31
C MET A 73 -14.95 8.56 -13.06
N GLU A 74 -15.11 9.45 -12.08
CA GLU A 74 -15.94 9.20 -10.90
C GLU A 74 -15.43 8.07 -10.00
N ILE A 75 -14.13 8.10 -9.70
CA ILE A 75 -13.56 7.22 -8.69
C ILE A 75 -13.58 7.97 -7.36
N PHE A 76 -14.41 7.48 -6.42
CA PHE A 76 -14.72 8.24 -5.20
C PHE A 76 -13.91 7.82 -3.96
N GLY A 77 -13.03 6.84 -4.07
CA GLY A 77 -12.20 6.44 -2.94
C GLY A 77 -11.47 5.14 -3.20
N SER A 78 -10.88 4.61 -2.13
CA SER A 78 -10.02 3.43 -2.21
C SER A 78 -10.74 2.19 -2.73
N ARG A 79 -11.98 1.97 -2.30
CA ARG A 79 -12.75 0.80 -2.75
C ARG A 79 -12.99 0.82 -4.25
N ASP A 80 -13.39 1.98 -4.77
CA ASP A 80 -13.60 2.14 -6.22
C ASP A 80 -12.28 1.97 -6.98
N ALA A 81 -11.21 2.59 -6.49
CA ALA A 81 -9.90 2.51 -7.13
C ALA A 81 -9.42 1.06 -7.23
N ILE A 82 -9.56 0.29 -6.16
CA ILE A 82 -9.18 -1.12 -6.13
C ILE A 82 -10.07 -1.93 -7.09
N ARG A 83 -11.37 -1.68 -7.08
CA ARG A 83 -12.31 -2.38 -7.97
C ARG A 83 -11.97 -2.17 -9.44
N TYR A 84 -11.71 -0.92 -9.85
CA TYR A 84 -11.33 -0.63 -11.22
C TYR A 84 -9.95 -1.20 -11.56
N SER A 85 -9.02 -1.19 -10.62
CA SER A 85 -7.70 -1.77 -10.84
C SER A 85 -7.76 -3.27 -11.08
N LEU A 86 -8.67 -3.98 -10.43
CA LEU A 86 -8.93 -5.39 -10.72
C LEU A 86 -9.43 -5.57 -12.15
N ARG A 87 -10.33 -4.70 -12.62
CA ARG A 87 -10.85 -4.76 -13.99
C ARG A 87 -9.79 -4.43 -15.04
N LEU A 88 -8.91 -3.47 -14.72
CA LEU A 88 -7.84 -3.05 -15.62
C LEU A 88 -6.66 -4.00 -15.64
N GLY A 89 -6.62 -4.98 -14.73
CA GLY A 89 -5.51 -5.91 -14.63
C GLY A 89 -4.26 -5.34 -13.97
N LEU A 90 -4.37 -4.22 -13.26
CA LEU A 90 -3.27 -3.66 -12.49
C LEU A 90 -2.96 -4.50 -11.26
N ILE A 91 -3.99 -5.11 -10.71
CA ILE A 91 -3.91 -6.04 -9.59
C ILE A 91 -4.80 -7.24 -9.92
N ASP A 92 -4.51 -8.38 -9.31
CA ASP A 92 -5.21 -9.63 -9.59
C ASP A 92 -5.70 -10.36 -8.35
N ASP A 93 -5.64 -9.74 -7.18
CA ASP A 93 -5.96 -10.39 -5.91
C ASP A 93 -6.99 -9.59 -5.14
N GLY A 94 -8.12 -10.24 -4.83
CA GLY A 94 -9.20 -9.65 -4.05
C GLY A 94 -8.80 -9.29 -2.61
N LEU A 95 -7.69 -9.81 -2.11
CA LEU A 95 -7.16 -9.46 -0.78
C LEU A 95 -6.83 -7.97 -0.66
N TRP A 96 -6.70 -7.27 -1.79
CA TRP A 96 -6.58 -5.82 -1.76
C TRP A 96 -7.75 -5.13 -1.03
N MET A 97 -8.95 -5.72 -1.08
CA MET A 97 -10.09 -5.17 -0.33
C MET A 97 -9.88 -5.25 1.18
N ASP A 98 -9.15 -6.26 1.65
CA ASP A 98 -8.84 -6.41 3.07
C ASP A 98 -7.89 -5.33 3.57
N THR A 99 -7.09 -4.72 2.70
CA THR A 99 -6.24 -3.60 3.09
C THR A 99 -7.07 -2.43 3.61
N ILE A 100 -8.24 -2.21 3.03
CA ILE A 100 -9.14 -1.12 3.44
C ILE A 100 -9.64 -1.40 4.86
N LYS A 101 -10.05 -2.63 5.14
CA LYS A 101 -10.56 -3.04 6.44
C LYS A 101 -9.50 -2.82 7.52
N ASP A 102 -8.29 -3.33 7.30
CA ASP A 102 -7.22 -3.20 8.28
C ASP A 102 -6.76 -1.75 8.43
N ARG A 103 -6.70 -0.99 7.32
CA ARG A 103 -6.40 0.44 7.39
C ARG A 103 -7.39 1.19 8.27
N ASN A 104 -8.67 0.85 8.16
CA ASN A 104 -9.71 1.48 8.99
C ASN A 104 -9.52 1.13 10.46
N VAL A 105 -9.12 -0.10 10.78
CA VAL A 105 -8.83 -0.49 12.16
C VAL A 105 -7.66 0.32 12.73
N THR A 106 -6.61 0.58 11.94
CA THR A 106 -5.44 1.33 12.42
C THR A 106 -5.73 2.80 12.73
N LEU A 107 -6.86 3.33 12.25
CA LEU A 107 -7.28 4.71 12.56
C LEU A 107 -7.82 4.86 13.99
N HIS A 108 -8.14 3.76 14.66
CA HIS A 108 -8.71 3.74 15.97
C HIS A 108 -7.73 3.17 16.98
N HIS A 109 -8.01 3.38 18.26
CA HIS A 109 -7.22 2.76 19.31
C HIS A 109 -7.41 1.24 19.26
N TYR A 110 -6.32 0.47 19.30
CA TYR A 110 -6.36 -0.99 19.20
C TYR A 110 -5.40 -1.62 20.22
N ASP A 111 -5.69 -2.84 20.63
CA ASP A 111 -4.90 -3.58 21.60
C ASP A 111 -3.73 -4.34 20.93
N ASP A 112 -2.90 -4.98 21.77
CA ASP A 112 -1.74 -5.71 21.30
C ASP A 112 -2.10 -6.91 20.42
N VAL A 113 -3.22 -7.58 20.70
CA VAL A 113 -3.67 -8.71 19.88
C VAL A 113 -4.03 -8.25 18.48
N THR A 114 -4.77 -7.15 18.37
CA THR A 114 -5.13 -6.56 17.09
C THR A 114 -3.88 -6.10 16.33
N ALA A 115 -2.95 -5.43 17.05
CA ALA A 115 -1.70 -4.97 16.44
C ALA A 115 -0.88 -6.14 15.89
N SER A 116 -0.81 -7.25 16.61
CA SER A 116 -0.09 -8.46 16.15
C SER A 116 -0.75 -9.08 14.93
N THR A 117 -2.08 -9.08 14.88
CA THR A 117 -2.82 -9.59 13.73
C THR A 117 -2.55 -8.73 12.49
N ILE A 118 -2.60 -7.41 12.64
CA ILE A 118 -2.33 -6.48 11.54
C ILE A 118 -0.87 -6.61 11.08
N GLU A 119 0.08 -6.70 12.01
CA GLU A 119 1.49 -6.94 11.68
C GLU A 119 1.65 -8.18 10.78
N SER A 120 1.01 -9.28 11.17
CA SER A 120 1.07 -10.52 10.41
C SER A 120 0.49 -10.35 9.01
N HIS A 121 -0.64 -9.65 8.88
CA HIS A 121 -1.26 -9.36 7.59
C HIS A 121 -0.35 -8.49 6.72
N ILE A 122 0.30 -7.48 7.31
CA ILE A 122 1.20 -6.60 6.55
C ILE A 122 2.37 -7.39 5.99
N ILE A 123 3.03 -8.16 6.83
CA ILE A 123 4.24 -8.89 6.45
C ILE A 123 3.93 -9.98 5.44
N ASN A 124 2.88 -10.76 5.67
CA ASN A 124 2.62 -11.98 4.93
C ASN A 124 1.70 -11.79 3.72
N ILE A 125 0.87 -10.74 3.72
CA ILE A 125 -0.13 -10.52 2.66
C ILE A 125 0.08 -9.19 1.96
N TYR A 126 0.02 -8.07 2.69
CA TYR A 126 -0.06 -6.75 2.07
C TYR A 126 1.26 -6.29 1.46
N TYR A 127 2.37 -6.49 2.15
CA TYR A 127 3.66 -6.11 1.59
C TYR A 127 3.95 -6.84 0.27
N PRO A 128 3.74 -8.18 0.16
CA PRO A 128 3.87 -8.85 -1.14
C PRO A 128 2.94 -8.30 -2.22
N LEU A 129 1.70 -7.96 -1.87
CA LEU A 129 0.77 -7.34 -2.83
C LEU A 129 1.31 -5.99 -3.33
N PHE A 130 1.84 -5.19 -2.42
CA PHE A 130 2.38 -3.88 -2.75
C PHE A 130 3.61 -3.96 -3.65
N VAL A 131 4.47 -4.94 -3.41
CA VAL A 131 5.64 -5.19 -4.26
C VAL A 131 5.22 -5.59 -5.67
N LYS A 132 4.22 -6.46 -5.77
CA LYS A 132 3.70 -6.90 -7.06
C LYS A 132 3.08 -5.74 -7.84
N PHE A 133 2.34 -4.87 -7.15
CA PHE A 133 1.75 -3.68 -7.76
C PHE A 133 2.83 -2.73 -8.28
N GLU A 134 3.91 -2.55 -7.54
CA GLU A 134 5.04 -1.73 -8.01
C GLU A 134 5.58 -2.24 -9.34
N LYS A 135 5.76 -3.55 -9.47
CA LYS A 135 6.26 -4.15 -10.71
C LYS A 135 5.35 -3.88 -11.89
N VAL A 136 4.04 -4.03 -11.68
CA VAL A 136 3.06 -3.78 -12.75
C VAL A 136 3.11 -2.32 -13.20
N MET A 137 3.14 -1.40 -12.24
CA MET A 137 3.15 0.03 -12.58
C MET A 137 4.47 0.47 -13.22
N LEU A 138 5.60 -0.16 -12.88
CA LEU A 138 6.86 0.10 -13.57
C LEU A 138 6.75 -0.27 -15.04
N GLU A 139 6.11 -1.38 -15.36
CA GLU A 139 5.87 -1.77 -16.76
C GLU A 139 4.99 -0.74 -17.47
N LYS A 140 3.97 -0.22 -16.78
CA LYS A 140 3.10 0.80 -17.35
C LYS A 140 3.83 2.11 -17.63
N MET A 141 4.84 2.45 -16.83
CA MET A 141 5.66 3.64 -17.04
C MET A 141 6.47 3.57 -18.32
N GLU A 142 6.82 2.38 -18.77
CA GLU A 142 7.64 2.16 -19.96
C GLU A 142 6.81 2.10 -21.26
N GLU A 143 5.51 2.03 -21.14
CA GLU A 143 4.61 2.00 -22.31
C GLU A 143 4.47 3.36 -23.00
#